data_7fb3cbde58b7caac3f9db0e91051f5ab
#
_entry.id   7fb3cbde58b7caac3f9db0e91051f5ab
#
_cell.length_a   1.000
_cell.length_b   1.000
_cell.length_c   1.000
_cell.angle_alpha   90.00
_cell.angle_beta   90.00
_cell.angle_gamma   90.00
#
_symmetry.space_group_name_H-M   'P 1'
#
loop_
_entity.id
_entity.type
_entity.pdbx_description
1 polymer ?
#
loop_
_entity_poly.entity_id
_entity_poly.type
_entity_poly.pdbx_seq_one_letter_code
_entity_poly.pdbx_strand_id
1 'polypeptide(L)'
;MTNQPKNTSGAKPAVPHKKNFLDDRRIRLALSILGAIVAWMIVTIIVQPGTTNTIYNVPVDYTYDSSVYTSRGLSIVSAEDKTVNLKISGDGYTIGSLTASDFVVYPDWSSVRDSGEKNLRLQVRSPNGMLNGVTVTIDGSDNMVDVVFDVVEEKTLPVTVTTNYLAISDGYILYSTEVSKDMVTLSGPSSELDKVTTCTAEVTYSGELDSSVTLATVSYT
;
A
#
# COMPACT_ATOMS: atom_id res chain seq x y z
N MET A 1 97.56 -66.91 8.84
CA MET A 1 96.63 -67.23 7.75
C MET A 1 95.23 -67.07 8.24
N THR A 2 94.56 -65.98 7.92
CA THR A 2 93.14 -65.89 8.06
C THR A 2 92.64 -64.60 7.36
N ASN A 3 92.03 -64.83 6.24
CA ASN A 3 91.42 -63.80 5.42
C ASN A 3 90.11 -63.28 6.03
N GLN A 4 90.00 -61.99 6.18
CA GLN A 4 88.73 -61.35 6.44
C GLN A 4 88.16 -60.81 5.14
N PRO A 5 86.85 -60.97 4.85
CA PRO A 5 86.20 -60.32 3.72
C PRO A 5 85.76 -58.90 4.10
N LYS A 6 86.05 -57.99 3.20
CA LYS A 6 85.59 -56.58 3.20
C LYS A 6 84.07 -56.50 3.02
N ASN A 7 83.45 -55.86 3.97
CA ASN A 7 82.03 -55.54 3.91
C ASN A 7 81.84 -54.23 3.14
N THR A 8 81.34 -54.33 1.93
CA THR A 8 80.94 -53.18 1.11
C THR A 8 79.52 -52.73 1.48
N SER A 9 79.49 -51.69 2.29
CA SER A 9 78.22 -50.99 2.59
C SER A 9 77.67 -50.34 1.35
N GLY A 10 76.57 -50.90 0.83
CA GLY A 10 75.80 -50.32 -0.28
C GLY A 10 75.05 -49.06 0.21
N ALA A 11 75.47 -47.93 -0.27
CA ALA A 11 74.74 -46.67 -0.08
C ALA A 11 73.42 -46.75 -0.88
N LYS A 12 72.31 -46.69 -0.16
CA LYS A 12 70.98 -46.50 -0.80
C LYS A 12 70.92 -45.13 -1.50
N PRO A 13 70.42 -45.06 -2.72
CA PRO A 13 70.25 -43.76 -3.40
C PRO A 13 69.26 -42.92 -2.62
N ALA A 14 69.64 -41.69 -2.29
CA ALA A 14 68.77 -40.69 -1.69
C ALA A 14 67.66 -40.32 -2.70
N VAL A 15 66.42 -40.62 -2.35
CA VAL A 15 65.23 -40.19 -3.12
C VAL A 15 65.16 -38.68 -2.99
N PRO A 16 65.11 -37.91 -4.09
CA PRO A 16 65.00 -36.48 -4.03
C PRO A 16 63.62 -36.13 -3.43
N HIS A 17 63.57 -35.59 -2.21
CA HIS A 17 62.37 -35.00 -1.66
C HIS A 17 61.96 -33.82 -2.55
N LYS A 18 60.90 -33.99 -3.33
CA LYS A 18 60.21 -32.87 -3.99
C LYS A 18 59.83 -31.90 -2.89
N LYS A 19 60.49 -30.74 -2.81
CA LYS A 19 60.06 -29.63 -1.95
C LYS A 19 58.64 -29.30 -2.32
N ASN A 20 57.70 -29.65 -1.46
CA ASN A 20 56.29 -29.25 -1.63
C ASN A 20 56.26 -27.73 -1.56
N PHE A 21 55.62 -27.11 -2.52
CA PHE A 21 55.43 -25.66 -2.61
C PHE A 21 54.87 -25.07 -1.32
N LEU A 22 54.16 -25.88 -0.49
CA LEU A 22 53.58 -25.55 0.78
C LEU A 22 54.60 -25.52 1.96
N ASP A 23 55.86 -25.96 1.78
CA ASP A 23 56.90 -25.98 2.84
C ASP A 23 57.55 -24.61 3.04
N ASP A 24 57.37 -23.68 2.12
CA ASP A 24 57.88 -22.33 2.23
C ASP A 24 57.02 -21.51 3.24
N ARG A 25 57.64 -21.06 4.31
CA ARG A 25 57.02 -20.26 5.38
C ARG A 25 56.29 -19.02 4.80
N ARG A 26 56.84 -18.41 3.74
CA ARG A 26 56.26 -17.21 3.11
C ARG A 26 54.99 -17.56 2.35
N ILE A 27 54.95 -18.71 1.68
CA ILE A 27 53.80 -19.20 0.95
C ILE A 27 52.66 -19.58 1.90
N ARG A 28 52.97 -20.25 3.01
CA ARG A 28 51.97 -20.56 4.04
C ARG A 28 51.36 -19.31 4.66
N LEU A 29 52.15 -18.27 4.93
CA LEU A 29 51.65 -16.99 5.41
C LEU A 29 50.75 -16.31 4.40
N ALA A 30 51.15 -16.26 3.13
CA ALA A 30 50.34 -15.68 2.05
C ALA A 30 49.01 -16.44 1.87
N LEU A 31 49.02 -17.76 1.89
CA LEU A 31 47.85 -18.61 1.78
C LEU A 31 46.89 -18.45 2.99
N SER A 32 47.45 -18.31 4.19
CA SER A 32 46.68 -18.06 5.42
C SER A 32 45.97 -16.69 5.37
N ILE A 33 46.65 -15.65 4.90
CA ILE A 33 46.07 -14.32 4.72
C ILE A 33 44.95 -14.34 3.64
N LEU A 34 45.24 -15.00 2.52
CA LEU A 34 44.23 -15.17 1.43
C LEU A 34 43.01 -15.95 1.94
N GLY A 35 43.21 -17.05 2.66
CA GLY A 35 42.17 -17.84 3.28
C GLY A 35 41.33 -17.04 4.29
N ALA A 36 41.99 -16.19 5.10
CA ALA A 36 41.29 -15.31 6.04
C ALA A 36 40.46 -14.25 5.32
N ILE A 37 40.95 -13.66 4.21
CA ILE A 37 40.21 -12.67 3.40
C ILE A 37 38.98 -13.35 2.77
N VAL A 38 39.17 -14.56 2.21
CA VAL A 38 38.06 -15.32 1.59
C VAL A 38 37.03 -15.70 2.67
N ALA A 39 37.44 -16.18 3.81
CA ALA A 39 36.55 -16.50 4.92
C ALA A 39 35.83 -15.26 5.45
N TRP A 40 36.50 -14.14 5.59
CA TRP A 40 35.88 -12.86 5.95
C TRP A 40 34.85 -12.41 4.92
N MET A 41 35.18 -12.50 3.62
CA MET A 41 34.26 -12.16 2.54
C MET A 41 33.01 -13.06 2.56
N ILE A 42 33.16 -14.36 2.75
CA ILE A 42 32.05 -15.31 2.87
C ILE A 42 31.16 -14.96 4.06
N VAL A 43 31.77 -14.71 5.24
CA VAL A 43 31.03 -14.33 6.45
C VAL A 43 30.28 -12.99 6.23
N THR A 44 30.91 -12.01 5.60
CA THR A 44 30.30 -10.70 5.32
C THR A 44 29.12 -10.82 4.37
N ILE A 45 29.18 -11.71 3.36
CA ILE A 45 28.09 -11.92 2.39
C ILE A 45 26.96 -12.76 2.99
N ILE A 46 27.28 -13.81 3.74
CA ILE A 46 26.27 -14.76 4.27
C ILE A 46 25.62 -14.26 5.57
N VAL A 47 26.39 -13.56 6.42
CA VAL A 47 25.94 -13.06 7.74
C VAL A 47 25.66 -11.55 7.69
N GLN A 48 25.26 -10.99 6.54
CA GLN A 48 24.73 -9.62 6.56
C GLN A 48 23.48 -9.63 7.43
N PRO A 49 23.48 -9.00 8.62
CA PRO A 49 22.24 -8.79 9.36
C PRO A 49 21.36 -7.94 8.45
N GLY A 50 20.15 -8.45 8.13
CA GLY A 50 19.20 -7.71 7.33
C GLY A 50 19.07 -6.30 7.89
N THR A 51 19.34 -5.31 7.07
CA THR A 51 19.17 -3.91 7.47
C THR A 51 17.69 -3.67 7.68
N THR A 52 17.34 -2.89 8.69
CA THR A 52 15.95 -2.50 8.95
C THR A 52 15.82 -1.00 8.71
N ASN A 53 14.81 -0.62 7.96
CA ASN A 53 14.43 0.77 7.73
C ASN A 53 12.96 0.98 8.13
N THR A 54 12.60 2.19 8.56
CA THR A 54 11.21 2.54 8.89
C THR A 54 10.72 3.62 7.93
N ILE A 55 9.59 3.37 7.30
CA ILE A 55 8.86 4.36 6.52
C ILE A 55 7.76 4.91 7.40
N TYR A 56 7.72 6.23 7.54
CA TYR A 56 6.81 6.93 8.44
C TYR A 56 5.59 7.47 7.70
N ASN A 57 4.47 7.56 8.44
CA ASN A 57 3.24 8.25 8.01
C ASN A 57 2.66 7.72 6.69
N VAL A 58 2.61 6.41 6.51
CA VAL A 58 1.94 5.80 5.36
C VAL A 58 0.44 5.84 5.59
N PRO A 59 -0.35 6.51 4.73
CA PRO A 59 -1.80 6.60 4.90
C PRO A 59 -2.47 5.25 4.65
N VAL A 60 -3.60 5.03 5.34
CA VAL A 60 -4.45 3.86 5.09
C VAL A 60 -5.33 4.12 3.87
N ASP A 61 -5.29 3.22 2.90
CA ASP A 61 -6.12 3.27 1.69
C ASP A 61 -7.39 2.42 1.88
N TYR A 62 -8.51 3.08 2.06
CA TYR A 62 -9.83 2.44 2.22
C TYR A 62 -10.47 2.03 0.89
N THR A 63 -9.91 2.45 -0.24
CA THR A 63 -10.44 2.11 -1.58
C THR A 63 -9.81 0.84 -2.15
N TYR A 64 -8.64 0.45 -1.62
CA TYR A 64 -7.94 -0.73 -2.07
C TYR A 64 -8.73 -1.99 -1.75
N ASP A 65 -8.94 -2.86 -2.76
CA ASP A 65 -9.71 -4.12 -2.69
C ASP A 65 -11.16 -3.95 -2.18
N SER A 66 -11.75 -2.76 -2.43
CA SER A 66 -13.10 -2.40 -2.01
C SER A 66 -14.20 -3.34 -2.55
N SER A 67 -13.91 -4.09 -3.62
CA SER A 67 -14.84 -5.07 -4.22
C SER A 67 -15.33 -6.12 -3.22
N VAL A 68 -14.58 -6.40 -2.17
CA VAL A 68 -14.94 -7.38 -1.13
C VAL A 68 -16.22 -6.97 -0.38
N TYR A 69 -16.37 -5.69 -0.02
CA TYR A 69 -17.56 -5.20 0.69
C TYR A 69 -18.60 -4.63 -0.28
N THR A 70 -18.19 -3.97 -1.38
CA THR A 70 -19.14 -3.40 -2.35
C THR A 70 -19.96 -4.47 -3.08
N SER A 71 -19.38 -5.66 -3.34
CA SER A 71 -20.11 -6.79 -3.91
C SER A 71 -21.25 -7.32 -3.00
N ARG A 72 -21.22 -6.93 -1.72
CA ARG A 72 -22.28 -7.24 -0.73
C ARG A 72 -23.29 -6.10 -0.57
N GLY A 73 -23.20 -5.07 -1.39
CA GLY A 73 -24.06 -3.90 -1.29
C GLY A 73 -23.72 -2.98 -0.11
N LEU A 74 -22.48 -3.06 0.40
CA LEU A 74 -22.02 -2.23 1.51
C LEU A 74 -21.19 -1.05 1.00
N SER A 75 -21.29 0.07 1.72
CA SER A 75 -20.50 1.28 1.52
C SER A 75 -19.91 1.76 2.83
N ILE A 76 -18.75 2.38 2.79
CA ILE A 76 -18.15 3.05 3.95
C ILE A 76 -18.85 4.39 4.14
N VAL A 77 -19.39 4.62 5.34
CA VAL A 77 -19.99 5.89 5.77
C VAL A 77 -18.96 6.76 6.48
N SER A 78 -18.14 6.12 7.33
CA SER A 78 -17.11 6.79 8.10
C SER A 78 -15.92 5.87 8.30
N ALA A 79 -14.72 6.42 8.20
CA ALA A 79 -13.47 5.74 8.52
C ALA A 79 -12.54 6.70 9.23
N GLU A 80 -11.72 6.18 10.13
CA GLU A 80 -10.69 6.94 10.83
C GLU A 80 -9.61 7.38 9.84
N ASP A 81 -9.23 8.67 9.86
CA ASP A 81 -8.06 9.14 9.09
C ASP A 81 -6.78 8.71 9.81
N LYS A 82 -6.23 7.58 9.38
CA LYS A 82 -5.11 6.91 10.06
C LYS A 82 -3.90 6.80 9.16
N THR A 83 -2.75 7.04 9.76
CA THR A 83 -1.44 6.76 9.18
C THR A 83 -0.67 5.76 10.05
N VAL A 84 0.16 4.94 9.45
CA VAL A 84 0.97 3.95 10.15
C VAL A 84 2.44 4.04 9.72
N ASN A 85 3.32 3.53 10.56
CA ASN A 85 4.72 3.36 10.22
C ASN A 85 4.96 1.92 9.77
N LEU A 86 5.75 1.76 8.71
CA LEU A 86 6.12 0.46 8.18
C LEU A 86 7.58 0.15 8.53
N LYS A 87 7.80 -0.98 9.16
CA LYS A 87 9.13 -1.53 9.41
C LYS A 87 9.48 -2.51 8.30
N ILE A 88 10.54 -2.18 7.56
CA ILE A 88 11.01 -2.96 6.41
C ILE A 88 12.36 -3.58 6.78
N SER A 89 12.51 -4.87 6.53
CA SER A 89 13.76 -5.61 6.74
C SER A 89 14.15 -6.34 5.47
N GLY A 90 15.40 -6.24 5.09
CA GLY A 90 15.91 -6.89 3.89
C GLY A 90 17.35 -6.49 3.58
N ASP A 91 17.77 -6.74 2.34
CA ASP A 91 19.07 -6.27 1.85
C ASP A 91 19.11 -4.74 1.80
N GLY A 92 20.18 -4.15 2.35
CA GLY A 92 20.32 -2.70 2.51
C GLY A 92 20.22 -1.92 1.20
N TYR A 93 20.69 -2.48 0.09
CA TYR A 93 20.57 -1.86 -1.22
C TYR A 93 19.11 -1.82 -1.69
N THR A 94 18.39 -2.92 -1.52
CA THR A 94 16.98 -3.06 -1.92
C THR A 94 16.07 -2.16 -1.08
N ILE A 95 16.20 -2.22 0.26
CA ILE A 95 15.33 -1.43 1.14
C ILE A 95 15.64 0.06 1.14
N GLY A 96 16.87 0.46 0.79
CA GLY A 96 17.28 1.87 0.74
C GLY A 96 16.60 2.69 -0.37
N SER A 97 16.07 2.03 -1.40
CA SER A 97 15.36 2.67 -2.50
C SER A 97 13.83 2.70 -2.32
N LEU A 98 13.29 2.02 -1.31
CA LEU A 98 11.87 1.92 -1.07
C LEU A 98 11.31 3.18 -0.39
N THR A 99 10.14 3.58 -0.85
CA THR A 99 9.39 4.76 -0.39
C THR A 99 7.98 4.37 0.04
N ALA A 100 7.23 5.29 0.62
CA ALA A 100 5.83 5.06 1.01
C ALA A 100 4.94 4.64 -0.17
N SER A 101 5.22 5.14 -1.38
CA SER A 101 4.45 4.81 -2.59
C SER A 101 4.64 3.39 -3.10
N ASP A 102 5.64 2.66 -2.60
CA ASP A 102 5.86 1.25 -2.95
C ASP A 102 4.99 0.29 -2.14
N PHE A 103 4.21 0.82 -1.19
CA PHE A 103 3.37 0.05 -0.29
C PHE A 103 1.95 0.62 -0.24
N VAL A 104 0.98 -0.28 -0.14
CA VAL A 104 -0.41 0.05 0.17
C VAL A 104 -0.75 -0.57 1.51
N VAL A 105 -1.22 0.25 2.44
CA VAL A 105 -1.77 -0.18 3.73
C VAL A 105 -3.29 -0.10 3.62
N TYR A 106 -3.98 -1.17 3.93
CA TYR A 106 -5.43 -1.25 3.80
C TYR A 106 -6.03 -2.15 4.87
N PRO A 107 -7.30 -1.97 5.25
CA PRO A 107 -7.98 -2.86 6.19
C PRO A 107 -8.26 -4.24 5.59
N ASP A 108 -8.26 -5.26 6.42
CA ASP A 108 -8.69 -6.61 6.04
C ASP A 108 -10.22 -6.68 5.91
N TRP A 109 -10.70 -6.59 4.70
CA TRP A 109 -12.12 -6.63 4.38
C TRP A 109 -12.77 -8.02 4.51
N SER A 110 -11.99 -9.08 4.71
CA SER A 110 -12.47 -10.45 4.70
C SER A 110 -13.53 -10.74 5.77
N SER A 111 -13.49 -10.02 6.89
CA SER A 111 -14.44 -10.15 8.00
C SER A 111 -15.71 -9.32 7.83
N VAL A 112 -15.76 -8.37 6.88
CA VAL A 112 -16.89 -7.46 6.65
C VAL A 112 -18.01 -8.21 5.94
N ARG A 113 -19.13 -8.46 6.62
CA ARG A 113 -20.28 -9.22 6.09
C ARG A 113 -21.59 -8.44 6.15
N ASP A 114 -21.71 -7.51 7.07
CA ASP A 114 -22.91 -6.74 7.41
C ASP A 114 -22.55 -5.29 7.76
N SER A 115 -23.53 -4.42 7.78
CA SER A 115 -23.40 -3.02 8.19
C SER A 115 -23.01 -2.88 9.67
N GLY A 116 -22.67 -1.65 10.06
CA GLY A 116 -22.28 -1.25 11.40
C GLY A 116 -20.79 -1.00 11.54
N GLU A 117 -20.39 -0.67 12.76
CA GLU A 117 -19.00 -0.41 13.12
C GLU A 117 -18.18 -1.69 13.16
N LYS A 118 -17.02 -1.69 12.53
CA LYS A 118 -16.09 -2.82 12.46
C LYS A 118 -14.70 -2.34 12.82
N ASN A 119 -14.07 -3.03 13.77
CA ASN A 119 -12.65 -2.84 14.08
C ASN A 119 -11.83 -3.82 13.25
N LEU A 120 -11.09 -3.31 12.28
CA LEU A 120 -10.43 -4.10 11.23
C LEU A 120 -8.91 -4.06 11.37
N ARG A 121 -8.28 -5.20 11.16
CA ARG A 121 -6.83 -5.28 11.14
C ARG A 121 -6.28 -4.69 9.84
N LEU A 122 -5.23 -3.88 9.95
CA LEU A 122 -4.50 -3.36 8.81
C LEU A 122 -3.56 -4.41 8.23
N GLN A 123 -3.50 -4.43 6.92
CA GLN A 123 -2.58 -5.23 6.12
C GLN A 123 -1.71 -4.30 5.25
N VAL A 124 -0.54 -4.79 4.89
CA VAL A 124 0.37 -4.09 3.99
C VAL A 124 0.67 -4.96 2.77
N ARG A 125 0.66 -4.36 1.61
CA ARG A 125 0.99 -5.01 0.34
C ARG A 125 1.88 -4.11 -0.51
N SER A 126 2.78 -4.72 -1.29
CA SER A 126 3.49 -4.02 -2.36
C SER A 126 2.73 -4.24 -3.68
N PRO A 127 2.22 -3.19 -4.35
CA PRO A 127 1.50 -3.30 -5.63
C PRO A 127 2.35 -3.93 -6.73
N ASN A 128 3.66 -3.72 -6.69
CA ASN A 128 4.63 -4.21 -7.68
C ASN A 128 5.06 -5.67 -7.45
N GLY A 129 4.35 -6.40 -6.57
CA GLY A 129 4.64 -7.78 -6.23
C GLY A 129 5.55 -7.90 -4.99
N MET A 130 5.70 -9.14 -4.52
CA MET A 130 6.55 -9.42 -3.36
C MET A 130 8.01 -9.12 -3.72
N LEU A 131 8.61 -8.14 -3.06
CA LEU A 131 10.03 -7.86 -3.16
C LEU A 131 10.79 -9.05 -2.56
N ASN A 132 11.50 -9.81 -3.39
CA ASN A 132 12.25 -10.98 -2.93
C ASN A 132 13.24 -10.59 -1.83
N GLY A 133 13.15 -11.25 -0.68
CA GLY A 133 14.02 -11.00 0.46
C GLY A 133 13.69 -9.76 1.29
N VAL A 134 12.53 -9.10 1.05
CA VAL A 134 12.05 -7.99 1.85
C VAL A 134 10.86 -8.43 2.69
N THR A 135 10.94 -8.20 4.00
CA THR A 135 9.84 -8.38 4.94
C THR A 135 9.31 -7.02 5.36
N VAL A 136 8.00 -6.82 5.25
CA VAL A 136 7.33 -5.57 5.64
C VAL A 136 6.33 -5.87 6.74
N THR A 137 6.36 -5.08 7.80
CA THR A 137 5.42 -5.17 8.93
C THR A 137 4.99 -3.78 9.36
N ILE A 138 3.76 -3.67 9.87
CA ILE A 138 3.31 -2.43 10.51
C ILE A 138 4.06 -2.32 11.84
N ASP A 139 4.70 -1.17 12.08
CA ASP A 139 5.45 -0.92 13.31
C ASP A 139 4.50 -0.55 14.44
N GLY A 140 4.70 -1.18 15.59
CA GLY A 140 3.88 -0.95 16.79
C GLY A 140 2.69 -1.90 16.91
N SER A 141 1.88 -1.65 17.96
CA SER A 141 0.70 -2.45 18.31
C SER A 141 -0.60 -1.91 17.69
N ASP A 142 -0.58 -0.70 17.16
CA ASP A 142 -1.75 0.00 16.62
C ASP A 142 -1.98 -0.33 15.14
N ASN A 143 -2.30 -1.59 14.89
CA ASN A 143 -2.56 -2.14 13.55
C ASN A 143 -4.05 -2.39 13.29
N MET A 144 -4.94 -1.72 14.03
CA MET A 144 -6.40 -1.81 13.89
C MET A 144 -6.96 -0.45 13.48
N VAL A 145 -8.10 -0.45 12.81
CA VAL A 145 -8.81 0.75 12.40
C VAL A 145 -10.32 0.55 12.51
N ASP A 146 -11.02 1.60 12.93
CA ASP A 146 -12.47 1.58 13.02
C ASP A 146 -13.08 2.12 11.73
N VAL A 147 -13.99 1.33 11.15
CA VAL A 147 -14.70 1.66 9.91
C VAL A 147 -16.17 1.37 10.08
N VAL A 148 -17.02 2.31 9.69
CA VAL A 148 -18.47 2.16 9.73
C VAL A 148 -19.00 1.87 8.34
N PHE A 149 -19.73 0.77 8.21
CA PHE A 149 -20.37 0.33 6.97
C PHE A 149 -21.87 0.49 7.02
N ASP A 150 -22.46 0.77 5.87
CA ASP A 150 -23.92 0.81 5.69
C ASP A 150 -24.33 0.15 4.37
N VAL A 151 -25.60 -0.23 4.27
CA VAL A 151 -26.17 -0.80 3.05
C VAL A 151 -26.42 0.31 2.02
N VAL A 152 -26.05 0.07 0.78
CA VAL A 152 -26.37 0.99 -0.32
C VAL A 152 -27.80 0.78 -0.77
N GLU A 153 -28.60 1.84 -0.70
CA GLU A 153 -29.99 1.86 -1.13
C GLU A 153 -30.24 2.93 -2.21
N GLU A 154 -31.41 2.88 -2.83
CA GLU A 154 -31.88 3.90 -3.75
C GLU A 154 -33.15 4.56 -3.19
N LYS A 155 -33.19 5.90 -3.24
CA LYS A 155 -34.33 6.71 -2.83
C LYS A 155 -34.72 7.66 -3.95
N THR A 156 -35.96 7.60 -4.35
CA THR A 156 -36.51 8.50 -5.38
C THR A 156 -37.29 9.62 -4.72
N LEU A 157 -36.93 10.85 -5.05
CA LEU A 157 -37.55 12.07 -4.50
C LEU A 157 -38.09 12.96 -5.62
N PRO A 158 -39.22 13.69 -5.38
CA PRO A 158 -39.69 14.71 -6.29
C PRO A 158 -38.77 15.93 -6.27
N VAL A 159 -38.59 16.55 -7.43
CA VAL A 159 -37.86 17.80 -7.59
C VAL A 159 -38.80 18.99 -7.41
N THR A 160 -38.48 19.83 -6.41
CA THR A 160 -39.21 21.09 -6.21
C THR A 160 -38.40 22.26 -6.76
N VAL A 161 -39.00 23.08 -7.59
CA VAL A 161 -38.37 24.27 -8.18
C VAL A 161 -38.53 25.47 -7.26
N THR A 162 -37.42 26.14 -6.97
CA THR A 162 -37.39 27.40 -6.22
C THR A 162 -36.95 28.53 -7.14
N THR A 163 -37.81 29.55 -7.26
CA THR A 163 -37.65 30.72 -8.17
C THR A 163 -37.41 32.05 -7.44
N ASN A 164 -37.04 31.97 -6.15
CA ASN A 164 -36.94 33.14 -5.27
C ASN A 164 -35.91 34.20 -5.70
N TYR A 165 -35.01 33.82 -6.60
CA TYR A 165 -33.94 34.70 -7.07
C TYR A 165 -34.12 35.18 -8.52
N LEU A 166 -35.33 35.05 -9.05
CA LEU A 166 -35.64 35.55 -10.40
C LEU A 166 -36.11 36.99 -10.33
N ALA A 167 -35.41 37.89 -11.01
CA ALA A 167 -35.90 39.24 -11.27
C ALA A 167 -36.83 39.21 -12.52
N ILE A 168 -38.05 39.71 -12.37
CA ILE A 168 -39.02 39.75 -13.44
C ILE A 168 -39.21 41.24 -13.82
N SER A 169 -39.15 41.56 -15.12
CA SER A 169 -39.30 42.91 -15.62
C SER A 169 -40.72 43.45 -15.38
N ASP A 170 -40.83 44.76 -15.22
CA ASP A 170 -42.10 45.43 -15.00
C ASP A 170 -43.12 45.10 -16.12
N GLY A 171 -44.34 44.72 -15.70
CA GLY A 171 -45.41 44.34 -16.60
C GLY A 171 -45.43 42.85 -16.98
N TYR A 172 -44.49 42.05 -16.51
CA TYR A 172 -44.45 40.60 -16.71
C TYR A 172 -44.78 39.85 -15.43
N ILE A 173 -45.24 38.61 -15.54
CA ILE A 173 -45.48 37.71 -14.40
C ILE A 173 -44.89 36.34 -14.71
N LEU A 174 -44.41 35.63 -13.68
CA LEU A 174 -44.04 34.23 -13.82
C LEU A 174 -45.31 33.39 -13.90
N TYR A 175 -45.57 32.85 -15.10
CA TYR A 175 -46.79 32.07 -15.39
C TYR A 175 -46.66 30.61 -14.92
N SER A 176 -45.57 29.94 -15.28
CA SER A 176 -45.27 28.55 -14.89
C SER A 176 -43.78 28.26 -14.91
N THR A 177 -43.39 27.26 -14.17
CA THR A 177 -42.08 26.64 -14.24
C THR A 177 -42.25 25.16 -14.57
N GLU A 178 -41.45 24.67 -15.52
CA GLU A 178 -41.43 23.27 -15.89
C GLU A 178 -40.02 22.69 -15.68
N VAL A 179 -39.96 21.46 -15.20
CA VAL A 179 -38.72 20.72 -15.06
C VAL A 179 -38.68 19.58 -16.07
N SER A 180 -37.51 19.30 -16.60
CA SER A 180 -37.32 18.21 -17.57
C SER A 180 -37.46 16.83 -16.94
N LYS A 181 -37.23 16.75 -15.62
CA LYS A 181 -37.40 15.54 -14.78
C LYS A 181 -38.01 15.97 -13.45
N ASP A 182 -39.17 15.44 -13.16
CA ASP A 182 -39.92 15.69 -11.91
C ASP A 182 -39.46 14.81 -10.73
N MET A 183 -38.70 13.77 -11.01
CA MET A 183 -38.18 12.84 -10.01
C MET A 183 -36.69 12.61 -10.22
N VAL A 184 -35.95 12.46 -9.11
CA VAL A 184 -34.52 12.12 -9.05
C VAL A 184 -34.33 10.92 -8.16
N THR A 185 -33.54 9.94 -8.63
CA THR A 185 -33.10 8.78 -7.84
C THR A 185 -31.70 9.04 -7.30
N LEU A 186 -31.58 8.99 -5.99
CA LEU A 186 -30.33 9.06 -5.25
C LEU A 186 -29.91 7.65 -4.84
N SER A 187 -28.63 7.32 -4.93
CA SER A 187 -28.06 6.06 -4.47
C SER A 187 -26.94 6.34 -3.49
N GLY A 188 -26.94 5.66 -2.35
CA GLY A 188 -25.95 5.85 -1.31
C GLY A 188 -26.24 5.05 -0.04
N PRO A 189 -25.47 5.26 1.05
CA PRO A 189 -25.73 4.62 2.32
C PRO A 189 -27.13 4.94 2.85
N SER A 190 -27.85 3.92 3.35
CA SER A 190 -29.24 4.07 3.81
C SER A 190 -29.38 5.12 4.91
N SER A 191 -28.48 5.16 5.86
CA SER A 191 -28.46 6.15 6.96
C SER A 191 -28.25 7.60 6.47
N GLU A 192 -27.59 7.80 5.33
CA GLU A 192 -27.43 9.12 4.72
C GLU A 192 -28.64 9.49 3.87
N LEU A 193 -29.20 8.52 3.12
CA LEU A 193 -30.41 8.72 2.34
C LEU A 193 -31.64 9.07 3.20
N ASP A 194 -31.72 8.51 4.43
CA ASP A 194 -32.80 8.82 5.36
C ASP A 194 -32.81 10.28 5.79
N LYS A 195 -31.66 10.93 5.81
CA LYS A 195 -31.53 12.37 6.14
C LYS A 195 -32.01 13.27 5.01
N VAL A 196 -32.03 12.76 3.77
CA VAL A 196 -32.44 13.53 2.60
C VAL A 196 -33.97 13.50 2.50
N THR A 197 -34.62 14.63 2.74
CA THR A 197 -36.06 14.73 2.74
C THR A 197 -36.60 15.42 1.50
N THR A 198 -35.84 16.30 0.87
CA THR A 198 -36.26 17.12 -0.27
C THR A 198 -35.14 17.22 -1.31
N CYS A 199 -35.55 17.34 -2.57
CA CYS A 199 -34.68 17.70 -3.68
C CYS A 199 -35.15 19.02 -4.27
N THR A 200 -34.35 20.08 -4.20
CA THR A 200 -34.71 21.40 -4.66
C THR A 200 -33.84 21.83 -5.82
N ALA A 201 -34.48 22.20 -6.94
CA ALA A 201 -33.83 22.85 -8.07
C ALA A 201 -33.94 24.38 -7.89
N GLU A 202 -32.81 25.01 -7.55
CA GLU A 202 -32.75 26.46 -7.42
C GLU A 202 -32.43 27.07 -8.80
N VAL A 203 -33.33 27.94 -9.29
CA VAL A 203 -33.17 28.63 -10.55
C VAL A 203 -32.63 30.02 -10.29
N THR A 204 -31.43 30.31 -10.81
CA THR A 204 -30.83 31.63 -10.79
C THR A 204 -30.67 32.18 -12.21
N TYR A 205 -31.03 33.43 -12.41
CA TYR A 205 -30.84 34.13 -13.66
C TYR A 205 -30.21 35.52 -13.39
N SER A 206 -29.17 35.86 -14.12
CA SER A 206 -28.40 37.08 -13.89
C SER A 206 -28.99 38.37 -14.51
N GLY A 207 -30.16 38.28 -15.15
CA GLY A 207 -30.87 39.39 -15.75
C GLY A 207 -32.34 39.44 -15.34
N GLU A 208 -33.08 40.45 -15.86
CA GLU A 208 -34.52 40.51 -15.71
C GLU A 208 -35.19 39.64 -16.80
N LEU A 209 -36.21 38.88 -16.39
CA LEU A 209 -36.97 38.02 -17.29
C LEU A 209 -38.10 38.84 -17.94
N ASP A 210 -38.03 38.98 -19.25
CA ASP A 210 -39.03 39.64 -20.13
C ASP A 210 -39.64 38.66 -21.14
N SER A 211 -39.20 37.41 -21.16
CA SER A 211 -39.60 36.35 -22.06
C SER A 211 -39.36 34.97 -21.47
N SER A 212 -39.89 33.92 -22.12
CA SER A 212 -39.63 32.52 -21.67
C SER A 212 -38.16 32.15 -21.87
N VAL A 213 -37.54 31.61 -20.84
CA VAL A 213 -36.14 31.20 -20.85
C VAL A 213 -36.03 29.72 -20.42
N THR A 214 -35.16 28.96 -21.10
CA THR A 214 -34.78 27.62 -20.67
C THR A 214 -33.45 27.69 -20.01
N LEU A 215 -33.39 27.33 -18.72
CA LEU A 215 -32.17 27.34 -17.91
C LEU A 215 -31.73 25.91 -17.59
N ALA A 216 -30.45 25.64 -17.75
CA ALA A 216 -29.88 24.35 -17.40
C ALA A 216 -29.12 24.50 -16.06
N THR A 217 -29.81 24.32 -14.94
CA THR A 217 -29.19 24.32 -13.61
C THR A 217 -29.82 23.27 -12.71
N VAL A 218 -29.00 22.52 -12.02
CA VAL A 218 -29.42 21.63 -10.93
C VAL A 218 -28.45 21.81 -9.77
N SER A 219 -28.94 22.33 -8.65
CA SER A 219 -28.27 22.32 -7.36
C SER A 219 -29.00 21.33 -6.46
N TYR A 220 -28.25 20.43 -5.82
CA TYR A 220 -28.80 19.48 -4.85
C TYR A 220 -28.51 20.00 -3.43
N THR A 221 -29.50 19.91 -2.57
CA THR A 221 -29.35 20.21 -1.14
C THR A 221 -29.92 19.06 -0.31
#